data_e82c0f646c33026d61d72c67b6e5fd05
#
_entry.id   e82c0f646c33026d61d72c67b6e5fd05
#
_cell.length_a   1.000
_cell.length_b   1.000
_cell.length_c   1.000
_cell.angle_alpha   90.00
_cell.angle_beta   90.00
_cell.angle_gamma   90.00
#
_symmetry.space_group_name_H-M   'P 1'
#
loop_
_entity.id
_entity.type
_entity.pdbx_description
1 polymer ?
#
loop_
_entity_poly.entity_id
_entity_poly.type
_entity_poly.pdbx_seq_one_letter_code
_entity_poly.pdbx_strand_id
1 'polypeptide(L)'
;MVLTPQSSKSGVQADRVLIAGAGPVGLTAALNLARRGIAVTVLEAGNKIFDDPRAGTIHPPTLEMFADIGVTDAMLARGYVVRNYQYRDRRNGIVADFDLGALKDDTPFPYRVMLEQHKICFILLDMLKPYSHCDVFMEHRVTGVAQDDDGVTATVETPDGPKTFRGRWMIGCDGGRSQVRKSMRVDFSGFTYEERFLILSTRYDFEPFGYALTNYIADPDEWCALFKVPGHDERGTWRVVFPTDAQSPVEDIFEEGAVQRRIQGFHRNDGDYDVVHRNLYSVHQRVASCYRDGRLMIAGDAAHINNPLGGMGMNFGFHDAFNLTGKLAAIIQDGANEDLLDLYDRQRRIVAQEYLQRQTIENKRNIEQKDPRERAKFHDELRAIASDRAKLRSHLLRVAMIEGIRRANAIT
;
A
#
# COMPACT_ATOMS: atom_id res chain seq x y z
N MET A 1 -0.13 -19.95 -18.16
CA MET A 1 0.92 -20.13 -19.17
C MET A 1 2.23 -20.20 -18.40
N VAL A 2 2.76 -21.38 -18.23
CA VAL A 2 3.96 -21.67 -17.43
C VAL A 2 5.15 -21.28 -18.29
N LEU A 3 5.96 -20.32 -17.84
CA LEU A 3 7.26 -20.07 -18.44
C LEU A 3 8.18 -21.23 -18.08
N THR A 4 8.60 -21.98 -19.07
CA THR A 4 9.51 -23.13 -18.95
C THR A 4 10.85 -22.69 -18.35
N PRO A 5 11.40 -23.39 -17.34
CA PRO A 5 12.69 -23.05 -16.78
C PRO A 5 13.80 -23.37 -17.79
N GLN A 6 14.54 -22.37 -18.20
CA GLN A 6 15.82 -22.60 -18.87
C GLN A 6 16.83 -23.09 -17.82
N SER A 7 17.54 -24.14 -18.16
CA SER A 7 18.53 -24.83 -17.34
C SER A 7 19.52 -23.86 -16.66
N SER A 8 19.72 -24.03 -15.37
CA SER A 8 20.66 -23.35 -14.51
C SER A 8 22.08 -23.35 -15.09
N LYS A 9 22.53 -22.21 -15.61
CA LYS A 9 23.95 -21.92 -15.66
C LYS A 9 24.36 -21.55 -14.23
N SER A 10 25.10 -22.40 -13.57
CA SER A 10 25.77 -22.18 -12.30
C SER A 10 26.93 -21.20 -12.48
N GLY A 11 26.61 -19.93 -12.54
CA GLY A 11 27.51 -18.79 -12.40
C GLY A 11 26.82 -17.80 -11.49
N VAL A 12 27.36 -17.61 -10.29
CA VAL A 12 26.97 -16.52 -9.40
C VAL A 12 27.16 -15.23 -10.19
N GLN A 13 26.07 -14.64 -10.66
CA GLN A 13 26.12 -13.29 -11.21
C GLN A 13 26.41 -12.37 -10.03
N ALA A 14 27.62 -11.83 -9.96
CA ALA A 14 28.22 -11.23 -8.75
C ALA A 14 27.36 -10.13 -8.09
N ASP A 15 26.41 -9.53 -8.80
CA ASP A 15 25.59 -8.41 -8.33
C ASP A 15 24.07 -8.68 -8.35
N ARG A 16 23.66 -9.96 -8.36
CA ARG A 16 22.22 -10.32 -8.36
C ARG A 16 21.54 -9.89 -7.05
N VAL A 17 20.37 -9.27 -7.18
CA VAL A 17 19.52 -8.88 -6.04
C VAL A 17 18.40 -9.91 -5.89
N LEU A 18 18.26 -10.47 -4.68
CA LEU A 18 17.10 -11.29 -4.31
C LEU A 18 15.99 -10.42 -3.74
N ILE A 19 14.74 -10.72 -4.09
CA ILE A 19 13.56 -10.04 -3.56
C ILE A 19 12.60 -11.11 -3.03
N ALA A 20 12.23 -11.04 -1.76
CA ALA A 20 11.19 -11.87 -1.19
C ALA A 20 9.84 -11.17 -1.32
N GLY A 21 8.90 -11.82 -2.04
CA GLY A 21 7.54 -11.35 -2.26
C GLY A 21 7.32 -10.68 -3.62
N ALA A 22 6.35 -11.19 -4.40
CA ALA A 22 5.86 -10.61 -5.65
C ALA A 22 4.61 -9.74 -5.45
N GLY A 23 4.48 -9.11 -4.28
CA GLY A 23 3.50 -8.06 -4.03
C GLY A 23 3.87 -6.77 -4.78
N PRO A 24 3.04 -5.73 -4.66
CA PRO A 24 3.22 -4.48 -5.41
C PRO A 24 4.59 -3.82 -5.16
N VAL A 25 5.09 -3.88 -3.93
CA VAL A 25 6.39 -3.29 -3.54
C VAL A 25 7.55 -4.08 -4.13
N GLY A 26 7.51 -5.42 -4.02
CA GLY A 26 8.58 -6.29 -4.55
C GLY A 26 8.67 -6.23 -6.07
N LEU A 27 7.53 -6.25 -6.78
CA LEU A 27 7.50 -6.11 -8.24
C LEU A 27 7.96 -4.73 -8.70
N THR A 28 7.65 -3.66 -7.95
CA THR A 28 8.19 -2.31 -8.22
C THR A 28 9.70 -2.27 -8.06
N ALA A 29 10.23 -2.85 -6.98
CA ALA A 29 11.67 -2.95 -6.77
C ALA A 29 12.34 -3.76 -7.89
N ALA A 30 11.74 -4.90 -8.29
CA ALA A 30 12.23 -5.72 -9.38
C ALA A 30 12.28 -4.95 -10.71
N LEU A 31 11.19 -4.24 -11.07
CA LEU A 31 11.13 -3.47 -12.31
C LEU A 31 12.15 -2.33 -12.32
N ASN A 32 12.30 -1.62 -11.22
CA ASN A 32 13.27 -0.54 -11.10
C ASN A 32 14.72 -0.99 -11.29
N LEU A 33 15.08 -2.15 -10.74
CA LEU A 33 16.42 -2.74 -10.90
C LEU A 33 16.60 -3.34 -12.29
N ALA A 34 15.62 -4.10 -12.79
CA ALA A 34 15.68 -4.73 -14.11
C ALA A 34 15.82 -3.70 -15.25
N ARG A 35 15.10 -2.58 -15.17
CA ARG A 35 15.23 -1.46 -16.13
C ARG A 35 16.64 -0.85 -16.18
N ARG A 36 17.39 -0.98 -15.10
CA ARG A 36 18.79 -0.56 -15.01
C ARG A 36 19.79 -1.67 -15.38
N GLY A 37 19.31 -2.82 -15.86
CA GLY A 37 20.18 -3.95 -16.23
C GLY A 37 20.73 -4.75 -15.04
N ILE A 38 20.24 -4.50 -13.83
CA ILE A 38 20.64 -5.24 -12.63
C ILE A 38 19.87 -6.56 -12.58
N ALA A 39 20.59 -7.67 -12.38
CA ALA A 39 19.99 -9.00 -12.30
C ALA A 39 19.16 -9.17 -11.02
N VAL A 40 17.93 -9.68 -11.16
CA VAL A 40 16.98 -9.82 -10.06
C VAL A 40 16.42 -11.24 -10.03
N THR A 41 16.17 -11.75 -8.83
CA THR A 41 15.34 -12.94 -8.59
C THR A 41 14.27 -12.60 -7.57
N VAL A 42 13.01 -12.69 -7.98
CA VAL A 42 11.84 -12.53 -7.11
C VAL A 42 11.33 -13.89 -6.68
N LEU A 43 11.16 -14.09 -5.38
CA LEU A 43 10.72 -15.33 -4.75
C LEU A 43 9.37 -15.08 -4.06
N GLU A 44 8.29 -15.64 -4.61
CA GLU A 44 6.93 -15.48 -4.12
C GLU A 44 6.42 -16.78 -3.50
N ALA A 45 5.90 -16.67 -2.28
CA ALA A 45 5.38 -17.82 -1.54
C ALA A 45 4.06 -18.39 -2.09
N GLY A 46 3.26 -17.55 -2.75
CA GLY A 46 1.99 -17.91 -3.35
C GLY A 46 2.15 -18.56 -4.72
N ASN A 47 1.13 -19.30 -5.14
CA ASN A 47 1.09 -19.91 -6.48
C ASN A 47 0.60 -18.94 -7.57
N LYS A 48 0.07 -17.79 -7.17
CA LYS A 48 -0.41 -16.72 -8.05
C LYS A 48 -0.43 -15.38 -7.32
N ILE A 49 -0.57 -14.30 -8.05
CA ILE A 49 -0.96 -13.02 -7.48
C ILE A 49 -2.43 -13.13 -7.03
N PHE A 50 -2.67 -12.91 -5.74
CA PHE A 50 -4.02 -12.97 -5.20
C PHE A 50 -4.82 -11.75 -5.64
N ASP A 51 -6.03 -11.99 -6.10
CA ASP A 51 -7.01 -11.00 -6.56
C ASP A 51 -7.93 -10.47 -5.44
N ASP A 52 -7.58 -10.77 -4.18
CA ASP A 52 -8.26 -10.22 -3.01
C ASP A 52 -8.36 -8.70 -3.09
N PRO A 53 -9.53 -8.14 -2.78
CA PRO A 53 -9.72 -6.69 -2.72
C PRO A 53 -8.93 -6.09 -1.56
N ARG A 54 -7.69 -5.67 -1.81
CA ARG A 54 -6.82 -4.95 -0.86
C ARG A 54 -6.78 -3.46 -1.18
N ALA A 55 -5.69 -2.78 -0.82
CA ALA A 55 -5.46 -1.37 -1.14
C ALA A 55 -5.74 -1.05 -2.62
N GLY A 56 -6.20 0.16 -2.86
CA GLY A 56 -6.54 0.59 -4.22
C GLY A 56 -6.32 2.07 -4.47
N THR A 57 -5.90 2.85 -3.47
CA THR A 57 -5.63 4.29 -3.63
C THR A 57 -4.19 4.53 -4.03
N ILE A 58 -3.96 5.25 -5.11
CA ILE A 58 -2.64 5.68 -5.57
C ILE A 58 -2.59 7.21 -5.50
N HIS A 59 -1.62 7.72 -4.76
CA HIS A 59 -1.45 9.15 -4.50
C HIS A 59 -0.55 9.83 -5.55
N PRO A 60 -0.62 11.17 -5.71
CA PRO A 60 0.15 11.94 -6.68
C PRO A 60 1.65 11.60 -6.75
N PRO A 61 2.44 11.59 -5.67
CA PRO A 61 3.86 11.28 -5.76
C PRO A 61 4.16 9.87 -6.29
N THR A 62 3.28 8.92 -5.99
CA THR A 62 3.39 7.56 -6.51
C THR A 62 3.15 7.53 -8.02
N LEU A 63 2.17 8.30 -8.52
CA LEU A 63 1.93 8.44 -9.96
C LEU A 63 3.12 9.07 -10.68
N GLU A 64 3.78 10.07 -10.07
CA GLU A 64 5.00 10.68 -10.62
C GLU A 64 6.13 9.64 -10.74
N MET A 65 6.42 8.91 -9.65
CA MET A 65 7.45 7.87 -9.64
C MET A 65 7.17 6.77 -10.68
N PHE A 66 5.92 6.38 -10.83
CA PHE A 66 5.53 5.39 -11.84
C PHE A 66 5.53 5.96 -13.28
N ALA A 67 5.32 7.27 -13.46
CA ALA A 67 5.47 7.91 -14.76
C ALA A 67 6.92 7.85 -15.26
N ASP A 68 7.91 8.05 -14.37
CA ASP A 68 9.34 7.95 -14.70
C ASP A 68 9.74 6.58 -15.23
N ILE A 69 8.97 5.54 -14.91
CA ILE A 69 9.21 4.17 -15.39
C ILE A 69 8.14 3.66 -16.35
N GLY A 70 7.24 4.53 -16.82
CA GLY A 70 6.25 4.24 -17.86
C GLY A 70 5.07 3.40 -17.41
N VAL A 71 4.78 3.31 -16.10
CA VAL A 71 3.69 2.49 -15.53
C VAL A 71 2.38 3.28 -15.42
N THR A 72 2.45 4.59 -15.22
CA THR A 72 1.29 5.44 -14.90
C THR A 72 0.20 5.39 -15.95
N ASP A 73 0.55 5.39 -17.26
CA ASP A 73 -0.44 5.33 -18.33
C ASP A 73 -1.27 4.03 -18.29
N ALA A 74 -0.62 2.91 -17.99
CA ALA A 74 -1.31 1.62 -17.85
C ALA A 74 -2.22 1.58 -16.60
N MET A 75 -1.86 2.31 -15.54
CA MET A 75 -2.73 2.49 -14.36
C MET A 75 -3.92 3.39 -14.68
N LEU A 76 -3.72 4.51 -15.36
CA LEU A 76 -4.78 5.45 -15.76
C LEU A 76 -5.80 4.80 -16.70
N ALA A 77 -5.33 3.93 -17.60
CA ALA A 77 -6.20 3.20 -18.53
C ALA A 77 -7.12 2.18 -17.84
N ARG A 78 -6.80 1.75 -16.61
CA ARG A 78 -7.52 0.69 -15.88
C ARG A 78 -8.13 1.16 -14.56
N GLY A 79 -7.77 2.34 -14.07
CA GLY A 79 -8.19 2.90 -12.79
C GLY A 79 -9.20 4.04 -12.96
N TYR A 80 -9.82 4.41 -11.85
CA TYR A 80 -10.65 5.61 -11.78
C TYR A 80 -9.85 6.81 -11.29
N VAL A 81 -9.89 7.91 -12.04
CA VAL A 81 -9.31 9.19 -11.63
C VAL A 81 -10.24 9.86 -10.62
N VAL A 82 -9.72 10.08 -9.41
CA VAL A 82 -10.43 10.69 -8.28
C VAL A 82 -9.93 12.12 -8.09
N ARG A 83 -10.74 13.09 -8.49
CA ARG A 83 -10.38 14.51 -8.45
C ARG A 83 -10.70 15.17 -7.11
N ASN A 84 -11.61 14.60 -6.35
CA ASN A 84 -12.00 15.09 -5.03
C ASN A 84 -12.29 13.93 -4.08
N TYR A 85 -12.25 14.20 -2.79
CA TYR A 85 -12.77 13.28 -1.78
C TYR A 85 -13.61 14.04 -0.77
N GLN A 86 -14.58 13.34 -0.16
CA GLN A 86 -15.48 13.93 0.80
C GLN A 86 -15.20 13.42 2.22
N TYR A 87 -15.28 14.34 3.17
CA TYR A 87 -15.53 14.04 4.56
C TYR A 87 -17.00 14.30 4.87
N ARG A 88 -17.67 13.32 5.43
CA ARG A 88 -19.12 13.34 5.67
C ARG A 88 -19.39 13.02 7.14
N ASP A 89 -20.47 13.57 7.65
CA ASP A 89 -21.10 13.11 8.88
C ASP A 89 -22.29 12.22 8.49
N ARG A 90 -22.45 11.08 9.16
CA ARG A 90 -23.47 10.09 8.79
C ARG A 90 -24.88 10.65 8.86
N ARG A 91 -25.14 11.61 9.77
CA ARG A 91 -26.45 12.21 10.02
C ARG A 91 -26.67 13.50 9.22
N ASN A 92 -25.60 14.29 9.08
CA ASN A 92 -25.68 15.65 8.53
C ASN A 92 -25.20 15.77 7.07
N GLY A 93 -24.68 14.69 6.48
CA GLY A 93 -24.21 14.66 5.09
C GLY A 93 -22.81 15.23 4.92
N ILE A 94 -22.58 15.99 3.84
CA ILE A 94 -21.24 16.48 3.47
C ILE A 94 -20.78 17.55 4.49
N VAL A 95 -19.64 17.31 5.12
CA VAL A 95 -18.93 18.26 5.97
C VAL A 95 -17.98 19.11 5.15
N ALA A 96 -17.19 18.47 4.29
CA ALA A 96 -16.23 19.11 3.41
C ALA A 96 -16.00 18.27 2.15
N ASP A 97 -15.78 18.95 1.02
CA ASP A 97 -15.37 18.38 -0.25
C ASP A 97 -14.01 18.96 -0.61
N PHE A 98 -13.00 18.10 -0.82
CA PHE A 98 -11.61 18.48 -1.00
C PHE A 98 -11.19 18.26 -2.45
N ASP A 99 -11.14 19.33 -3.24
CA ASP A 99 -10.69 19.30 -4.63
C ASP A 99 -9.15 19.21 -4.71
N LEU A 100 -8.64 18.07 -5.19
CA LEU A 100 -7.20 17.85 -5.41
C LEU A 100 -6.64 18.76 -6.52
N GLY A 101 -7.46 19.38 -7.35
CA GLY A 101 -7.05 20.38 -8.34
C GLY A 101 -6.30 21.58 -7.73
N ALA A 102 -6.43 21.81 -6.41
CA ALA A 102 -5.63 22.79 -5.69
C ALA A 102 -4.12 22.47 -5.67
N LEU A 103 -3.72 21.25 -6.02
CA LEU A 103 -2.31 20.80 -6.12
C LEU A 103 -1.71 20.95 -7.54
N LYS A 104 -2.41 21.55 -8.50
CA LYS A 104 -1.98 21.63 -9.91
C LYS A 104 -0.61 22.26 -10.14
N ASP A 105 -0.17 23.11 -9.21
CA ASP A 105 1.12 23.79 -9.26
C ASP A 105 2.23 23.00 -8.48
N ASP A 106 1.87 21.91 -7.81
CA ASP A 106 2.76 21.07 -7.00
C ASP A 106 3.06 19.72 -7.63
N THR A 107 2.18 19.24 -8.52
CA THR A 107 2.28 17.91 -9.15
C THR A 107 1.60 17.90 -10.52
N PRO A 108 2.13 17.17 -11.50
CA PRO A 108 1.44 16.95 -12.79
C PRO A 108 0.21 16.05 -12.65
N PHE A 109 0.03 15.37 -11.49
CA PHE A 109 -1.09 14.49 -11.19
C PHE A 109 -1.92 15.02 -10.01
N PRO A 110 -2.67 16.16 -10.15
CA PRO A 110 -3.45 16.73 -9.07
C PRO A 110 -4.75 15.93 -8.82
N TYR A 111 -4.62 14.61 -8.63
CA TYR A 111 -5.69 13.65 -8.40
C TYR A 111 -5.13 12.36 -7.79
N ARG A 112 -6.01 11.50 -7.31
CA ARG A 112 -5.69 10.11 -6.96
C ARG A 112 -6.17 9.17 -8.05
N VAL A 113 -5.62 7.96 -8.11
CA VAL A 113 -6.16 6.89 -8.93
C VAL A 113 -6.62 5.76 -8.02
N MET A 114 -7.84 5.29 -8.25
CA MET A 114 -8.34 4.08 -7.61
C MET A 114 -8.13 2.91 -8.56
N LEU A 115 -7.23 2.00 -8.17
CA LEU A 115 -6.91 0.79 -8.90
C LEU A 115 -6.48 -0.29 -7.92
N GLU A 116 -7.11 -1.45 -7.96
CA GLU A 116 -6.84 -2.52 -7.01
C GLU A 116 -5.41 -3.02 -7.12
N GLN A 117 -4.81 -3.32 -5.98
CA GLN A 117 -3.42 -3.74 -5.82
C GLN A 117 -3.00 -4.87 -6.78
N HIS A 118 -3.85 -5.89 -6.97
CA HIS A 118 -3.53 -7.01 -7.85
C HIS A 118 -3.41 -6.60 -9.32
N LYS A 119 -4.22 -5.62 -9.78
CA LYS A 119 -4.13 -5.08 -11.14
C LYS A 119 -2.80 -4.37 -11.37
N ILE A 120 -2.29 -3.66 -10.34
CA ILE A 120 -0.96 -3.06 -10.38
C ILE A 120 0.11 -4.15 -10.48
N CYS A 121 -0.01 -5.23 -9.69
CA CYS A 121 0.91 -6.36 -9.77
C CYS A 121 0.93 -7.00 -11.17
N PHE A 122 -0.22 -7.15 -11.83
CA PHE A 122 -0.27 -7.67 -13.20
C PHE A 122 0.38 -6.73 -14.21
N ILE A 123 0.18 -5.41 -14.09
CA ILE A 123 0.87 -4.43 -14.93
C ILE A 123 2.39 -4.58 -14.77
N LEU A 124 2.88 -4.62 -13.53
CA LEU A 124 4.31 -4.72 -13.24
C LEU A 124 4.91 -6.04 -13.74
N LEU A 125 4.20 -7.17 -13.58
CA LEU A 125 4.61 -8.47 -14.11
C LEU A 125 4.71 -8.45 -15.64
N ASP A 126 3.73 -7.86 -16.33
CA ASP A 126 3.77 -7.72 -17.77
C ASP A 126 4.97 -6.88 -18.23
N MET A 127 5.28 -5.82 -17.52
CA MET A 127 6.42 -4.94 -17.81
C MET A 127 7.78 -5.59 -17.49
N LEU A 128 7.81 -6.63 -16.65
CA LEU A 128 9.04 -7.39 -16.36
C LEU A 128 9.40 -8.40 -17.46
N LYS A 129 8.44 -8.85 -18.27
CA LYS A 129 8.65 -9.89 -19.30
C LYS A 129 9.81 -9.63 -20.29
N PRO A 130 10.11 -8.39 -20.72
CA PRO A 130 11.22 -8.13 -21.64
C PRO A 130 12.61 -8.30 -21.00
N TYR A 131 12.73 -8.35 -19.69
CA TYR A 131 14.01 -8.37 -18.98
C TYR A 131 14.44 -9.80 -18.66
N SER A 132 15.23 -10.42 -19.55
CA SER A 132 15.70 -11.82 -19.42
C SER A 132 16.62 -12.07 -18.20
N HIS A 133 17.10 -11.01 -17.54
CA HIS A 133 17.89 -11.06 -16.32
C HIS A 133 17.05 -10.89 -15.04
N CYS A 134 15.72 -10.84 -15.18
CA CYS A 134 14.78 -10.79 -14.06
C CYS A 134 13.94 -12.09 -14.05
N ASP A 135 14.13 -12.91 -13.04
CA ASP A 135 13.38 -14.14 -12.82
C ASP A 135 12.31 -13.92 -11.73
N VAL A 136 11.09 -14.39 -11.96
CA VAL A 136 10.01 -14.38 -10.96
C VAL A 136 9.52 -15.80 -10.74
N PHE A 137 9.76 -16.32 -9.54
CA PHE A 137 9.38 -17.68 -9.15
C PHE A 137 8.19 -17.64 -8.20
N MET A 138 7.07 -18.24 -8.61
CA MET A 138 5.92 -18.51 -7.74
C MET A 138 6.14 -19.83 -6.99
N GLU A 139 5.44 -20.03 -5.87
CA GLU A 139 5.58 -21.19 -4.97
C GLU A 139 7.02 -21.36 -4.43
N HIS A 140 7.74 -20.26 -4.28
CA HIS A 140 9.08 -20.20 -3.76
C HIS A 140 9.09 -19.39 -2.45
N ARG A 141 8.78 -20.04 -1.34
CA ARG A 141 8.67 -19.42 -0.02
C ARG A 141 10.02 -19.27 0.65
N VAL A 142 10.46 -18.05 0.88
CA VAL A 142 11.65 -17.79 1.72
C VAL A 142 11.34 -18.17 3.16
N THR A 143 12.16 -19.07 3.74
CA THR A 143 12.01 -19.57 5.10
C THR A 143 13.15 -19.15 6.02
N GLY A 144 14.26 -18.70 5.46
CA GLY A 144 15.39 -18.17 6.20
C GLY A 144 16.36 -17.42 5.30
N VAL A 145 17.13 -16.53 5.90
CA VAL A 145 18.19 -15.77 5.20
C VAL A 145 19.42 -15.72 6.09
N ALA A 146 20.56 -15.98 5.49
CA ALA A 146 21.88 -15.77 6.07
C ALA A 146 22.69 -14.82 5.18
N GLN A 147 23.62 -14.07 5.76
CA GLN A 147 24.56 -13.23 5.02
C GLN A 147 25.99 -13.48 5.47
N ASP A 148 26.92 -13.23 4.56
CA ASP A 148 28.37 -13.25 4.76
C ASP A 148 29.01 -12.03 4.06
N ASP A 149 30.34 -11.98 4.05
CA ASP A 149 31.09 -10.86 3.43
C ASP A 149 30.84 -10.76 1.91
N ASP A 150 30.50 -11.89 1.25
CA ASP A 150 30.33 -11.96 -0.20
C ASP A 150 28.87 -11.81 -0.66
N GLY A 151 27.87 -11.96 0.25
CA GLY A 151 26.47 -11.85 -0.17
C GLY A 151 25.48 -12.44 0.81
N VAL A 152 24.32 -12.81 0.25
CA VAL A 152 23.18 -13.36 0.99
C VAL A 152 22.78 -14.71 0.43
N THR A 153 22.36 -15.62 1.31
CA THR A 153 21.81 -16.92 0.95
C THR A 153 20.40 -17.05 1.51
N ALA A 154 19.42 -17.17 0.63
CA ALA A 154 18.03 -17.45 1.00
C ALA A 154 17.76 -18.95 0.97
N THR A 155 17.21 -19.50 2.05
CA THR A 155 16.61 -20.83 2.09
C THR A 155 15.16 -20.72 1.67
N VAL A 156 14.75 -21.57 0.73
CA VAL A 156 13.46 -21.44 0.03
C VAL A 156 12.78 -22.80 -0.05
N GLU A 157 11.55 -22.89 0.41
CA GLU A 157 10.66 -24.02 0.14
C GLU A 157 10.08 -23.88 -1.27
N THR A 158 10.18 -24.95 -2.07
CA THR A 158 9.67 -25.02 -3.44
C THR A 158 8.87 -26.31 -3.64
N PRO A 159 8.04 -26.42 -4.71
CA PRO A 159 7.32 -27.67 -5.02
C PRO A 159 8.21 -28.89 -5.16
N ASP A 160 9.47 -28.70 -5.56
CA ASP A 160 10.47 -29.78 -5.74
C ASP A 160 11.29 -30.04 -4.47
N GLY A 161 10.95 -29.42 -3.33
CA GLY A 161 11.69 -29.47 -2.07
C GLY A 161 12.53 -28.23 -1.79
N PRO A 162 13.27 -28.22 -0.69
CA PRO A 162 14.08 -27.07 -0.27
C PRO A 162 15.19 -26.76 -1.26
N LYS A 163 15.37 -25.48 -1.59
CA LYS A 163 16.46 -24.96 -2.44
C LYS A 163 17.12 -23.76 -1.77
N THR A 164 18.31 -23.42 -2.23
CA THR A 164 18.99 -22.18 -1.82
C THR A 164 19.19 -21.27 -3.02
N PHE A 165 19.02 -19.97 -2.79
CA PHE A 165 19.29 -18.90 -3.76
C PHE A 165 20.37 -18.00 -3.20
N ARG A 166 21.37 -17.64 -4.01
CA ARG A 166 22.43 -16.74 -3.61
C ARG A 166 22.37 -15.46 -4.42
N GLY A 167 22.59 -14.33 -3.75
CA GLY A 167 22.69 -13.00 -4.33
C GLY A 167 23.67 -12.15 -3.54
N ARG A 168 23.96 -10.94 -4.04
CA ARG A 168 24.77 -9.98 -3.30
C ARG A 168 23.97 -9.21 -2.25
N TRP A 169 22.69 -8.95 -2.55
CA TRP A 169 21.76 -8.19 -1.74
C TRP A 169 20.41 -8.90 -1.65
N MET A 170 19.65 -8.64 -0.59
CA MET A 170 18.28 -9.10 -0.48
C MET A 170 17.34 -8.02 0.01
N ILE A 171 16.18 -7.89 -0.64
CA ILE A 171 15.09 -6.99 -0.26
C ILE A 171 13.89 -7.82 0.21
N GLY A 172 13.49 -7.67 1.46
CA GLY A 172 12.29 -8.25 2.02
C GLY A 172 11.06 -7.37 1.72
N CYS A 173 10.21 -7.84 0.81
CA CYS A 173 8.89 -7.29 0.48
C CYS A 173 7.79 -8.33 0.78
N ASP A 174 8.05 -9.23 1.72
CA ASP A 174 7.28 -10.43 2.06
C ASP A 174 6.19 -10.16 3.13
N GLY A 175 5.76 -8.91 3.24
CA GLY A 175 4.59 -8.50 3.97
C GLY A 175 4.75 -8.48 5.50
N GLY A 176 3.65 -8.27 6.22
CA GLY A 176 3.65 -8.05 7.67
C GLY A 176 4.24 -9.18 8.51
N ARG A 177 4.26 -10.41 7.98
CA ARG A 177 4.87 -11.59 8.63
C ARG A 177 6.28 -11.88 8.12
N SER A 178 6.94 -10.92 7.51
CA SER A 178 8.22 -11.00 6.82
C SER A 178 9.23 -11.93 7.50
N GLN A 179 9.73 -12.89 6.71
CA GLN A 179 10.79 -13.79 7.13
C GLN A 179 12.16 -13.11 7.03
N VAL A 180 12.32 -12.20 6.05
CA VAL A 180 13.56 -11.40 5.93
C VAL A 180 13.75 -10.54 7.16
N ARG A 181 12.70 -9.80 7.62
CA ARG A 181 12.75 -9.02 8.86
C ARG A 181 13.11 -9.88 10.07
N LYS A 182 12.53 -11.07 10.20
CA LYS A 182 12.87 -12.00 11.29
C LYS A 182 14.33 -12.45 11.26
N SER A 183 14.88 -12.66 10.05
CA SER A 183 16.30 -13.03 9.88
C SER A 183 17.24 -11.87 10.27
N MET A 184 16.82 -10.63 10.07
CA MET A 184 17.55 -9.42 10.55
C MET A 184 17.50 -9.27 12.08
N ARG A 185 16.60 -9.98 12.77
CA ARG A 185 16.40 -9.89 14.24
C ARG A 185 16.08 -8.49 14.75
N VAL A 186 15.40 -7.69 13.92
CA VAL A 186 14.96 -6.34 14.28
C VAL A 186 13.57 -6.37 14.91
N ASP A 187 13.31 -5.45 15.83
CA ASP A 187 12.01 -5.30 16.48
C ASP A 187 10.96 -4.77 15.49
N PHE A 188 9.72 -5.22 15.65
CA PHE A 188 8.56 -4.72 14.91
C PHE A 188 7.56 -4.12 15.89
N SER A 189 7.90 -2.93 16.39
CA SER A 189 7.23 -2.27 17.50
C SER A 189 5.92 -1.59 17.07
N GLY A 190 4.97 -1.58 17.98
CA GLY A 190 3.66 -0.97 17.78
C GLY A 190 2.55 -1.73 18.48
N PHE A 191 1.34 -1.62 17.95
CA PHE A 191 0.15 -2.22 18.56
C PHE A 191 -0.79 -2.81 17.51
N THR A 192 -1.80 -3.52 17.98
CA THR A 192 -2.94 -4.00 17.20
C THR A 192 -4.17 -3.31 17.72
N TYR A 193 -5.00 -2.78 16.86
CA TYR A 193 -6.28 -2.19 17.27
C TYR A 193 -7.21 -3.26 17.87
N GLU A 194 -8.06 -2.85 18.78
CA GLU A 194 -9.06 -3.73 19.37
C GLU A 194 -10.18 -4.11 18.40
N GLU A 195 -10.39 -3.28 17.37
CA GLU A 195 -11.37 -3.56 16.31
C GLU A 195 -10.73 -4.32 15.13
N ARG A 196 -11.54 -5.12 14.50
CA ARG A 196 -11.29 -5.62 13.14
C ARG A 196 -12.01 -4.74 12.13
N PHE A 197 -11.52 -4.73 10.90
CA PHE A 197 -12.19 -4.01 9.82
C PHE A 197 -12.88 -4.99 8.88
N LEU A 198 -14.20 -4.78 8.74
CA LEU A 198 -15.05 -5.46 7.77
C LEU A 198 -15.08 -4.66 6.48
N ILE A 199 -14.72 -5.30 5.37
CA ILE A 199 -14.90 -4.76 4.02
C ILE A 199 -16.08 -5.47 3.38
N LEU A 200 -17.06 -4.68 2.96
CA LEU A 200 -18.17 -5.14 2.12
C LEU A 200 -18.02 -4.53 0.73
N SER A 201 -18.13 -5.33 -0.30
CA SER A 201 -18.11 -4.86 -1.68
C SER A 201 -19.50 -5.05 -2.32
N THR A 202 -20.03 -3.97 -2.92
CA THR A 202 -21.36 -3.98 -3.56
C THR A 202 -21.31 -3.37 -4.96
N ARG A 203 -22.21 -3.80 -5.84
CA ARG A 203 -22.43 -3.19 -7.16
C ARG A 203 -23.40 -2.01 -7.13
N TYR A 204 -24.00 -1.72 -5.97
CA TYR A 204 -24.85 -0.55 -5.82
C TYR A 204 -24.08 0.73 -6.10
N ASP A 205 -24.61 1.60 -6.96
CA ASP A 205 -23.93 2.84 -7.31
C ASP A 205 -24.37 3.99 -6.41
N PHE A 206 -23.42 4.57 -5.67
CA PHE A 206 -23.69 5.67 -4.75
C PHE A 206 -23.47 7.06 -5.38
N GLU A 207 -22.91 7.16 -6.60
CA GLU A 207 -22.69 8.45 -7.26
C GLU A 207 -23.97 9.28 -7.48
N PRO A 208 -25.11 8.68 -7.88
CA PRO A 208 -26.37 9.43 -8.04
C PRO A 208 -26.88 10.08 -6.76
N PHE A 209 -26.39 9.65 -5.60
CA PHE A 209 -26.75 10.18 -4.29
C PHE A 209 -25.72 11.18 -3.75
N GLY A 210 -24.82 11.68 -4.61
CA GLY A 210 -23.86 12.72 -4.30
C GLY A 210 -22.64 12.25 -3.49
N TYR A 211 -22.32 10.95 -3.53
CA TYR A 211 -21.06 10.44 -2.98
C TYR A 211 -19.94 10.59 -4.01
N ALA A 212 -18.81 11.15 -3.59
CA ALA A 212 -17.58 11.11 -4.38
C ALA A 212 -17.03 9.69 -4.48
N LEU A 213 -16.07 9.43 -5.37
CA LEU A 213 -15.44 8.11 -5.49
C LEU A 213 -14.61 7.71 -4.24
N THR A 214 -14.38 8.66 -3.32
CA THR A 214 -13.73 8.44 -2.03
C THR A 214 -14.45 9.26 -0.96
N ASN A 215 -14.92 8.60 0.10
CA ASN A 215 -15.62 9.24 1.21
C ASN A 215 -15.15 8.68 2.55
N TYR A 216 -15.00 9.56 3.53
CA TYR A 216 -14.82 9.24 4.94
C TYR A 216 -16.07 9.70 5.69
N ILE A 217 -16.83 8.77 6.25
CA ILE A 217 -18.14 9.02 6.84
C ILE A 217 -18.01 8.85 8.34
N ALA A 218 -17.91 9.98 9.05
CA ALA A 218 -17.77 10.00 10.50
C ALA A 218 -19.08 9.66 11.19
N ASP A 219 -18.99 8.84 12.21
CA ASP A 219 -20.07 8.52 13.13
C ASP A 219 -19.47 8.04 14.47
N PRO A 220 -20.01 8.47 15.64
CA PRO A 220 -19.49 8.06 16.93
C PRO A 220 -19.73 6.58 17.26
N ASP A 221 -20.73 5.96 16.64
CA ASP A 221 -21.16 4.60 16.90
C ASP A 221 -20.60 3.63 15.86
N GLU A 222 -20.71 3.99 14.58
CA GLU A 222 -20.24 3.14 13.47
C GLU A 222 -19.82 3.99 12.26
N TRP A 223 -18.60 4.51 12.29
CA TRP A 223 -18.05 5.18 11.10
C TRP A 223 -17.89 4.22 9.91
N CYS A 224 -17.82 4.75 8.70
CA CYS A 224 -17.42 3.96 7.55
C CYS A 224 -16.57 4.77 6.56
N ALA A 225 -15.82 4.05 5.74
CA ALA A 225 -15.12 4.63 4.60
C ALA A 225 -15.62 3.96 3.32
N LEU A 226 -15.91 4.76 2.30
CA LEU A 226 -16.57 4.31 1.06
C LEU A 226 -15.70 4.67 -0.14
N PHE A 227 -15.35 3.66 -0.96
CA PHE A 227 -14.46 3.81 -2.10
C PHE A 227 -15.01 3.09 -3.33
N LYS A 228 -14.98 3.73 -4.51
CA LYS A 228 -15.25 3.07 -5.78
C LYS A 228 -13.94 2.60 -6.42
N VAL A 229 -13.90 1.34 -6.83
CA VAL A 229 -12.79 0.72 -7.56
C VAL A 229 -13.31 0.11 -8.86
N PRO A 230 -12.45 -0.10 -9.88
CA PRO A 230 -12.89 -0.69 -11.15
C PRO A 230 -13.60 -2.05 -11.03
N GLY A 231 -13.22 -2.90 -10.05
CA GLY A 231 -13.83 -4.23 -9.91
C GLY A 231 -13.50 -5.16 -11.08
N HIS A 232 -14.39 -6.13 -11.31
CA HIS A 232 -14.24 -7.09 -12.38
C HIS A 232 -15.13 -6.79 -13.61
N ASP A 233 -16.02 -5.81 -13.52
CA ASP A 233 -16.92 -5.40 -14.59
C ASP A 233 -16.86 -3.87 -14.82
N GLU A 234 -17.42 -3.40 -15.93
CA GLU A 234 -17.40 -2.00 -16.36
C GLU A 234 -18.13 -1.04 -15.40
N ARG A 235 -19.02 -1.54 -14.53
CA ARG A 235 -19.79 -0.73 -13.58
C ARG A 235 -18.98 -0.31 -12.36
N GLY A 236 -17.88 -1.03 -12.10
CA GLY A 236 -17.09 -0.89 -10.91
C GLY A 236 -17.74 -1.48 -9.67
N THR A 237 -17.03 -1.40 -8.57
CA THR A 237 -17.47 -1.96 -7.28
C THR A 237 -17.22 -0.94 -6.19
N TRP A 238 -18.21 -0.70 -5.35
CA TRP A 238 -18.07 0.11 -4.16
C TRP A 238 -17.67 -0.74 -2.97
N ARG A 239 -16.65 -0.30 -2.24
CA ARG A 239 -16.17 -0.92 -1.01
C ARG A 239 -16.51 -0.05 0.16
N VAL A 240 -17.16 -0.65 1.14
CA VAL A 240 -17.50 -0.01 2.41
C VAL A 240 -16.69 -0.69 3.51
N VAL A 241 -15.93 0.08 4.25
CA VAL A 241 -15.12 -0.39 5.37
C VAL A 241 -15.80 0.03 6.66
N PHE A 242 -16.08 -0.93 7.55
CA PHE A 242 -16.67 -0.70 8.86
C PHE A 242 -15.76 -1.20 9.98
N PRO A 243 -15.74 -0.56 11.15
CA PRO A 243 -15.17 -1.16 12.34
C PRO A 243 -16.07 -2.28 12.83
N THR A 244 -15.47 -3.32 13.41
CA THR A 244 -16.20 -4.42 14.09
C THR A 244 -15.48 -4.78 15.37
N ASP A 245 -16.24 -5.18 16.37
CA ASP A 245 -15.67 -5.70 17.60
C ASP A 245 -14.83 -6.96 17.33
N ALA A 246 -13.61 -6.98 17.87
CA ALA A 246 -12.70 -8.12 17.72
C ALA A 246 -13.22 -9.40 18.40
N GLN A 247 -14.11 -9.28 19.38
CA GLN A 247 -14.66 -10.42 20.11
C GLN A 247 -15.90 -11.04 19.43
N SER A 248 -16.54 -10.31 18.51
CA SER A 248 -17.71 -10.83 17.80
C SER A 248 -17.33 -12.06 16.94
N PRO A 249 -18.09 -13.15 16.97
CA PRO A 249 -17.88 -14.29 16.08
C PRO A 249 -17.90 -13.87 14.60
N VAL A 250 -17.08 -14.52 13.80
CA VAL A 250 -16.97 -14.19 12.36
C VAL A 250 -18.30 -14.47 11.65
N GLU A 251 -18.98 -15.52 12.06
CA GLU A 251 -20.28 -15.95 11.56
C GLU A 251 -21.35 -14.88 11.75
N ASP A 252 -21.37 -14.23 12.93
CA ASP A 252 -22.32 -13.15 13.24
C ASP A 252 -22.03 -11.89 12.44
N ILE A 253 -20.74 -11.58 12.21
CA ILE A 253 -20.31 -10.42 11.40
C ILE A 253 -20.71 -10.61 9.94
N PHE A 254 -20.63 -11.84 9.42
CA PHE A 254 -20.93 -12.18 8.03
C PHE A 254 -22.40 -12.62 7.80
N GLU A 255 -23.20 -12.68 8.87
CA GLU A 255 -24.62 -12.97 8.75
C GLU A 255 -25.29 -11.95 7.81
N GLU A 256 -26.15 -12.42 6.88
CA GLU A 256 -26.72 -11.58 5.83
C GLU A 256 -27.46 -10.37 6.38
N GLY A 257 -28.31 -10.56 7.38
CA GLY A 257 -29.04 -9.46 8.00
C GLY A 257 -28.12 -8.46 8.71
N ALA A 258 -26.99 -8.90 9.29
CA ALA A 258 -26.02 -8.01 9.90
C ALA A 258 -25.29 -7.16 8.84
N VAL A 259 -24.93 -7.77 7.72
CA VAL A 259 -24.30 -7.10 6.57
C VAL A 259 -25.26 -6.06 5.98
N GLN A 260 -26.51 -6.46 5.72
CA GLN A 260 -27.51 -5.54 5.18
C GLN A 260 -27.80 -4.37 6.14
N ARG A 261 -27.97 -4.63 7.43
CA ARG A 261 -28.18 -3.57 8.44
C ARG A 261 -27.06 -2.52 8.44
N ARG A 262 -25.79 -2.91 8.26
CA ARG A 262 -24.66 -1.98 8.25
C ARG A 262 -24.70 -1.05 7.04
N ILE A 263 -24.91 -1.57 5.84
CA ILE A 263 -24.98 -0.76 4.62
C ILE A 263 -26.24 0.12 4.65
N GLN A 264 -27.41 -0.44 4.99
CA GLN A 264 -28.66 0.30 5.15
C GLN A 264 -28.54 1.42 6.19
N GLY A 265 -27.69 1.23 7.19
CA GLY A 265 -27.48 2.21 8.25
C GLY A 265 -26.81 3.49 7.78
N PHE A 266 -25.92 3.46 6.80
CA PHE A 266 -25.29 4.69 6.27
C PHE A 266 -25.98 5.23 5.02
N HIS A 267 -26.58 4.35 4.22
CA HIS A 267 -27.39 4.74 3.05
C HIS A 267 -28.58 3.79 2.94
N ARG A 268 -29.78 4.33 3.08
CA ARG A 268 -31.01 3.55 3.03
C ARG A 268 -31.44 3.28 1.59
N ASN A 269 -31.74 2.04 1.29
CA ASN A 269 -32.26 1.56 0.00
C ASN A 269 -33.55 0.76 0.22
N ASP A 270 -34.48 0.74 -0.75
CA ASP A 270 -35.74 0.03 -0.66
C ASP A 270 -35.63 -1.50 -0.75
N GLY A 271 -34.47 -2.00 -1.18
CA GLY A 271 -34.18 -3.44 -1.27
C GLY A 271 -32.83 -3.78 -0.65
N ASP A 272 -32.50 -5.06 -0.67
CA ASP A 272 -31.20 -5.53 -0.21
C ASP A 272 -30.07 -5.10 -1.16
N TYR A 273 -28.88 -4.87 -0.59
CA TYR A 273 -27.68 -4.59 -1.37
C TYR A 273 -27.11 -5.87 -1.97
N ASP A 274 -26.72 -5.84 -3.25
CA ASP A 274 -25.95 -6.91 -3.90
C ASP A 274 -24.49 -6.86 -3.38
N VAL A 275 -24.23 -7.61 -2.29
CA VAL A 275 -22.90 -7.71 -1.68
C VAL A 275 -22.15 -8.85 -2.31
N VAL A 276 -21.17 -8.52 -3.16
CA VAL A 276 -20.40 -9.48 -3.97
C VAL A 276 -19.14 -10.00 -3.30
N HIS A 277 -18.67 -9.34 -2.23
CA HIS A 277 -17.47 -9.77 -1.49
C HIS A 277 -17.51 -9.27 -0.05
N ARG A 278 -16.99 -10.10 0.86
CA ARG A 278 -16.84 -9.80 2.29
C ARG A 278 -15.44 -10.21 2.73
N ASN A 279 -14.77 -9.33 3.47
CA ASN A 279 -13.47 -9.62 4.06
C ASN A 279 -13.38 -9.01 5.45
N LEU A 280 -12.67 -9.69 6.36
CA LEU A 280 -12.48 -9.26 7.74
C LEU A 280 -11.01 -9.41 8.10
N TYR A 281 -10.38 -8.35 8.62
CA TYR A 281 -8.98 -8.42 9.03
C TYR A 281 -8.67 -7.61 10.29
N SER A 282 -7.66 -8.06 11.01
CA SER A 282 -7.10 -7.31 12.15
C SER A 282 -6.23 -6.17 11.65
N VAL A 283 -6.30 -5.04 12.32
CA VAL A 283 -5.59 -3.82 11.95
C VAL A 283 -4.39 -3.61 12.88
N HIS A 284 -3.23 -3.50 12.30
CA HIS A 284 -1.97 -3.31 13.01
C HIS A 284 -1.38 -1.93 12.71
N GLN A 285 -0.61 -1.43 13.68
CA GLN A 285 0.12 -0.18 13.59
C GLN A 285 1.54 -0.45 14.09
N ARG A 286 2.50 -0.74 13.18
CA ARG A 286 3.84 -1.20 13.54
C ARG A 286 4.90 -0.62 12.62
N VAL A 287 6.11 -0.40 13.16
CA VAL A 287 7.29 0.00 12.38
C VAL A 287 8.49 -0.83 12.86
N ALA A 288 9.29 -1.31 11.92
CA ALA A 288 10.56 -1.98 12.24
C ALA A 288 11.57 -0.99 12.82
N SER A 289 12.36 -1.45 13.78
CA SER A 289 13.39 -0.64 14.44
C SER A 289 14.55 -0.24 13.51
N CYS A 290 14.74 -1.01 12.42
CA CYS A 290 15.74 -0.78 11.39
C CYS A 290 15.26 -1.35 10.06
N TYR A 291 15.58 -0.70 8.94
CA TYR A 291 15.21 -1.14 7.59
C TYR A 291 16.38 -1.77 6.82
N ARG A 292 17.58 -1.73 7.41
CA ARG A 292 18.80 -2.34 6.88
C ARG A 292 19.53 -3.14 7.97
N ASP A 293 20.06 -4.29 7.61
CA ASP A 293 21.06 -5.04 8.39
C ASP A 293 22.07 -5.64 7.40
N GLY A 294 23.23 -5.02 7.29
CA GLY A 294 24.25 -5.41 6.31
C GLY A 294 23.71 -5.38 4.88
N ARG A 295 23.57 -6.58 4.28
CA ARG A 295 23.09 -6.79 2.91
C ARG A 295 21.60 -7.08 2.82
N LEU A 296 20.90 -7.08 3.95
CA LEU A 296 19.47 -7.30 4.05
C LEU A 296 18.74 -5.95 4.21
N MET A 297 17.73 -5.70 3.41
CA MET A 297 16.83 -4.54 3.51
C MET A 297 15.39 -5.00 3.51
N ILE A 298 14.50 -4.21 4.10
CA ILE A 298 13.05 -4.45 4.11
C ILE A 298 12.30 -3.23 3.59
N ALA A 299 11.17 -3.45 2.90
CA ALA A 299 10.33 -2.40 2.33
C ALA A 299 8.84 -2.77 2.42
N GLY A 300 7.96 -1.77 2.42
CA GLY A 300 6.52 -1.94 2.52
C GLY A 300 6.09 -2.60 3.83
N ASP A 301 5.10 -3.48 3.78
CA ASP A 301 4.54 -4.13 4.99
C ASP A 301 5.56 -4.95 5.79
N ALA A 302 6.69 -5.33 5.19
CA ALA A 302 7.82 -5.93 5.91
C ALA A 302 8.49 -4.91 6.85
N ALA A 303 8.46 -3.63 6.52
CA ALA A 303 9.08 -2.54 7.26
C ALA A 303 8.08 -1.77 8.15
N HIS A 304 6.85 -1.56 7.69
CA HIS A 304 5.81 -0.82 8.41
C HIS A 304 4.40 -1.25 8.01
N ILE A 305 3.51 -1.33 8.98
CA ILE A 305 2.08 -1.58 8.79
C ILE A 305 1.29 -0.46 9.48
N ASN A 306 0.20 -0.04 8.87
CA ASN A 306 -0.70 0.97 9.40
C ASN A 306 -2.16 0.62 9.11
N ASN A 307 -3.09 1.29 9.80
CA ASN A 307 -4.50 1.19 9.44
C ASN A 307 -4.75 1.81 8.04
N PRO A 308 -5.78 1.36 7.30
CA PRO A 308 -5.96 1.72 5.89
C PRO A 308 -6.53 3.13 5.66
N LEU A 309 -6.94 3.86 6.70
CA LEU A 309 -7.57 5.18 6.55
C LEU A 309 -6.60 6.22 5.99
N GLY A 310 -6.93 6.72 4.81
CA GLY A 310 -6.08 7.61 4.02
C GLY A 310 -5.42 6.95 2.80
N GLY A 311 -5.46 5.60 2.69
CA GLY A 311 -4.90 4.86 1.56
C GLY A 311 -3.38 5.01 1.42
N MET A 312 -2.65 5.14 2.54
CA MET A 312 -1.24 5.54 2.54
C MET A 312 -0.25 4.37 2.49
N GLY A 313 -0.58 3.21 3.10
CA GLY A 313 0.38 2.12 3.33
C GLY A 313 1.06 1.60 2.06
N MET A 314 0.28 1.20 1.06
CA MET A 314 0.81 0.72 -0.23
C MET A 314 1.69 1.77 -0.92
N ASN A 315 1.29 3.05 -0.87
CA ASN A 315 2.08 4.14 -1.43
C ASN A 315 3.43 4.32 -0.72
N PHE A 316 3.45 4.24 0.60
CA PHE A 316 4.70 4.25 1.36
C PHE A 316 5.62 3.11 0.94
N GLY A 317 5.08 1.92 0.74
CA GLY A 317 5.84 0.78 0.23
C GLY A 317 6.43 1.03 -1.17
N PHE A 318 5.68 1.66 -2.08
CA PHE A 318 6.22 2.08 -3.38
C PHE A 318 7.36 3.08 -3.21
N HIS A 319 7.16 4.10 -2.35
CA HIS A 319 8.20 5.08 -2.07
C HIS A 319 9.47 4.45 -1.46
N ASP A 320 9.32 3.40 -0.63
CA ASP A 320 10.45 2.61 -0.13
C ASP A 320 11.20 1.94 -1.29
N ALA A 321 10.46 1.25 -2.17
CA ALA A 321 11.04 0.55 -3.31
C ALA A 321 11.83 1.50 -4.23
N PHE A 322 11.26 2.66 -4.57
CA PHE A 322 11.95 3.66 -5.40
C PHE A 322 13.19 4.22 -4.73
N ASN A 323 13.09 4.58 -3.44
CA ASN A 323 14.20 5.14 -2.67
C ASN A 323 15.36 4.14 -2.51
N LEU A 324 15.03 2.89 -2.16
CA LEU A 324 16.01 1.82 -1.99
C LEU A 324 16.69 1.44 -3.29
N THR A 325 15.91 1.18 -4.34
CA THR A 325 16.44 0.69 -5.61
C THR A 325 17.28 1.73 -6.35
N GLY A 326 16.97 3.02 -6.17
CA GLY A 326 17.80 4.10 -6.69
C GLY A 326 19.20 4.12 -6.05
N LYS A 327 19.25 3.97 -4.73
CA LYS A 327 20.51 3.91 -3.97
C LYS A 327 21.30 2.63 -4.26
N LEU A 328 20.61 1.50 -4.30
CA LEU A 328 21.22 0.21 -4.60
C LEU A 328 21.81 0.18 -6.02
N ALA A 329 21.12 0.78 -7.00
CA ALA A 329 21.64 0.91 -8.34
C ALA A 329 22.90 1.77 -8.40
N ALA A 330 22.94 2.90 -7.69
CA ALA A 330 24.14 3.75 -7.60
C ALA A 330 25.33 3.00 -6.98
N ILE A 331 25.09 2.15 -5.98
CA ILE A 331 26.15 1.32 -5.38
C ILE A 331 26.64 0.28 -6.39
N ILE A 332 25.74 -0.42 -7.08
CA ILE A 332 26.10 -1.53 -7.98
C ILE A 332 26.76 -1.01 -9.26
N GLN A 333 26.27 0.08 -9.85
CA GLN A 333 26.67 0.55 -11.18
C GLN A 333 27.72 1.64 -11.13
N ASP A 334 27.62 2.56 -10.15
CA ASP A 334 28.47 3.75 -10.07
C ASP A 334 29.54 3.62 -8.98
N GLY A 335 29.55 2.51 -8.22
CA GLY A 335 30.49 2.31 -7.10
C GLY A 335 30.29 3.27 -5.93
N ALA A 336 29.06 3.77 -5.75
CA ALA A 336 28.74 4.64 -4.63
C ALA A 336 28.91 3.92 -3.29
N ASN A 337 29.10 4.69 -2.21
CA ASN A 337 29.27 4.12 -0.87
C ASN A 337 28.00 3.43 -0.38
N GLU A 338 28.16 2.28 0.26
CA GLU A 338 27.07 1.51 0.88
C GLU A 338 26.34 2.28 2.01
N ASP A 339 26.90 3.36 2.53
CA ASP A 339 26.24 4.30 3.47
C ASP A 339 24.92 4.88 2.92
N LEU A 340 24.74 4.84 1.59
CA LEU A 340 23.45 5.15 0.97
C LEU A 340 22.31 4.24 1.46
N LEU A 341 22.61 3.00 1.85
CA LEU A 341 21.60 2.10 2.40
C LEU A 341 21.21 2.46 3.84
N ASP A 342 22.16 3.03 4.62
CA ASP A 342 21.85 3.60 5.93
C ASP A 342 21.04 4.90 5.78
N LEU A 343 21.29 5.66 4.73
CA LEU A 343 20.46 6.80 4.37
C LEU A 343 19.04 6.36 3.97
N TYR A 344 18.89 5.23 3.25
CA TYR A 344 17.58 4.63 2.99
C TYR A 344 16.83 4.37 4.30
N ASP A 345 17.44 3.66 5.26
CA ASP A 345 16.85 3.39 6.56
C ASP A 345 16.39 4.70 7.24
N ARG A 346 17.30 5.66 7.37
CA ARG A 346 16.95 6.94 8.01
C ARG A 346 15.80 7.65 7.32
N GLN A 347 15.85 7.80 6.01
CA GLN A 347 14.83 8.51 5.23
C GLN A 347 13.46 7.87 5.33
N ARG A 348 13.39 6.54 5.20
CA ARG A 348 12.11 5.85 5.12
C ARG A 348 11.53 5.54 6.50
N ARG A 349 12.35 5.12 7.44
CA ARG A 349 11.91 4.79 8.79
C ARG A 349 11.45 6.03 9.58
N ILE A 350 12.21 7.14 9.53
CA ILE A 350 11.82 8.39 10.20
C ILE A 350 10.48 8.90 9.65
N VAL A 351 10.30 8.94 8.33
CA VAL A 351 9.05 9.41 7.72
C VAL A 351 7.90 8.44 7.98
N ALA A 352 8.16 7.14 8.08
CA ALA A 352 7.14 6.19 8.49
C ALA A 352 6.64 6.48 9.92
N GLN A 353 7.52 6.84 10.84
CA GLN A 353 7.17 7.17 12.22
C GLN A 353 6.50 8.56 12.34
N GLU A 354 7.12 9.60 11.77
CA GLU A 354 6.69 10.99 11.91
C GLU A 354 5.42 11.29 11.09
N TYR A 355 5.22 10.58 9.98
CA TYR A 355 4.21 10.91 8.99
C TYR A 355 3.16 9.81 8.82
N LEU A 356 3.53 8.61 8.37
CA LEU A 356 2.58 7.53 8.09
C LEU A 356 1.81 7.12 9.36
N GLN A 357 2.55 6.80 10.43
CA GLN A 357 1.94 6.33 11.67
C GLN A 357 1.04 7.42 12.28
N ARG A 358 1.56 8.62 12.40
CA ARG A 358 0.83 9.75 12.99
C ARG A 358 -0.45 10.06 12.20
N GLN A 359 -0.34 10.23 10.87
CA GLN A 359 -1.48 10.62 10.03
C GLN A 359 -2.59 9.57 10.05
N THR A 360 -2.24 8.28 9.98
CA THR A 360 -3.25 7.21 9.98
C THR A 360 -3.93 7.04 11.34
N ILE A 361 -3.21 7.24 12.44
CA ILE A 361 -3.79 7.27 13.80
C ILE A 361 -4.74 8.47 13.95
N GLU A 362 -4.33 9.66 13.51
CA GLU A 362 -5.17 10.86 13.53
C GLU A 362 -6.43 10.69 12.69
N ASN A 363 -6.31 10.12 11.49
CA ASN A 363 -7.47 9.85 10.62
C ASN A 363 -8.49 8.96 11.32
N LYS A 364 -8.04 7.86 11.98
CA LYS A 364 -8.92 6.97 12.71
C LYS A 364 -9.57 7.67 13.89
N ARG A 365 -8.78 8.34 14.73
CA ARG A 365 -9.31 9.08 15.90
C ARG A 365 -10.39 10.09 15.50
N ASN A 366 -10.19 10.80 14.39
CA ASN A 366 -11.11 11.85 13.97
C ASN A 366 -12.42 11.32 13.40
N ILE A 367 -12.37 10.21 12.66
CA ILE A 367 -13.58 9.62 12.06
C ILE A 367 -14.51 8.95 13.10
N GLU A 368 -13.93 8.47 14.22
CA GLU A 368 -14.64 7.81 15.32
C GLU A 368 -14.88 8.71 16.54
N GLN A 369 -14.65 10.03 16.43
CA GLN A 369 -14.72 10.96 17.56
C GLN A 369 -16.09 10.93 18.24
N LYS A 370 -16.12 10.52 19.50
CA LYS A 370 -17.34 10.36 20.31
C LYS A 370 -17.79 11.65 20.97
N ASP A 371 -16.85 12.52 21.39
CA ASP A 371 -17.22 13.82 22.01
C ASP A 371 -17.87 14.73 20.96
N PRO A 372 -19.13 15.17 21.17
CA PRO A 372 -19.85 15.99 20.22
C PRO A 372 -19.21 17.37 19.99
N ARG A 373 -18.53 17.93 21.02
CA ARG A 373 -17.88 19.26 20.91
C ARG A 373 -16.61 19.15 20.07
N GLU A 374 -15.76 18.17 20.35
CA GLU A 374 -14.54 17.93 19.57
C GLU A 374 -14.87 17.56 18.12
N ARG A 375 -15.92 16.75 17.91
CA ARG A 375 -16.40 16.43 16.56
C ARG A 375 -16.88 17.67 15.81
N ALA A 376 -17.71 18.53 16.46
CA ALA A 376 -18.18 19.77 15.84
C ALA A 376 -17.02 20.71 15.50
N LYS A 377 -16.08 20.90 16.40
CA LYS A 377 -14.86 21.69 16.19
C LYS A 377 -14.06 21.17 14.99
N PHE A 378 -13.83 19.88 14.93
CA PHE A 378 -13.11 19.26 13.80
C PHE A 378 -13.85 19.44 12.46
N HIS A 379 -15.18 19.31 12.46
CA HIS A 379 -15.99 19.57 11.26
C HIS A 379 -15.90 21.04 10.82
N ASP A 380 -15.87 22.00 11.74
CA ASP A 380 -15.70 23.41 11.42
C ASP A 380 -14.29 23.70 10.86
N GLU A 381 -13.25 23.04 11.39
CA GLU A 381 -11.89 23.09 10.84
C GLU A 381 -11.84 22.57 9.41
N LEU A 382 -12.50 21.43 9.11
CA LEU A 382 -12.56 20.87 7.77
C LEU A 382 -13.30 21.80 6.78
N ARG A 383 -14.41 22.43 7.20
CA ARG A 383 -15.11 23.42 6.40
C ARG A 383 -14.24 24.64 6.11
N ALA A 384 -13.52 25.13 7.12
CA ALA A 384 -12.60 26.25 6.97
C ALA A 384 -11.41 25.92 6.06
N ILE A 385 -10.93 24.68 6.07
CA ILE A 385 -9.90 24.20 5.13
C ILE A 385 -10.46 24.16 3.71
N ALA A 386 -11.61 23.55 3.49
CA ALA A 386 -12.20 23.39 2.16
C ALA A 386 -12.59 24.73 1.50
N SER A 387 -12.94 25.76 2.31
CA SER A 387 -13.34 27.08 1.82
C SER A 387 -12.18 28.05 1.57
N ASP A 388 -10.95 27.73 2.02
CA ASP A 388 -9.76 28.57 1.86
C ASP A 388 -8.72 27.87 0.99
N ARG A 389 -8.39 28.43 -0.17
CA ARG A 389 -7.48 27.81 -1.14
C ARG A 389 -6.08 27.54 -0.57
N ALA A 390 -5.55 28.41 0.27
CA ALA A 390 -4.21 28.24 0.84
C ALA A 390 -4.20 27.14 1.90
N LYS A 391 -5.23 27.09 2.75
CA LYS A 391 -5.42 26.03 3.74
C LYS A 391 -5.67 24.68 3.06
N LEU A 392 -6.51 24.65 2.02
CA LEU A 392 -6.80 23.47 1.23
C LEU A 392 -5.52 22.90 0.61
N ARG A 393 -4.71 23.74 -0.06
CA ARG A 393 -3.43 23.31 -0.63
C ARG A 393 -2.50 22.76 0.45
N SER A 394 -2.33 23.44 1.58
CA SER A 394 -1.49 22.96 2.68
C SER A 394 -1.97 21.60 3.23
N HIS A 395 -3.27 21.46 3.45
CA HIS A 395 -3.87 20.19 3.88
C HIS A 395 -3.62 19.07 2.86
N LEU A 396 -3.84 19.36 1.57
CA LEU A 396 -3.67 18.39 0.49
C LEU A 396 -2.20 17.97 0.29
N LEU A 397 -1.24 18.88 0.41
CA LEU A 397 0.20 18.54 0.37
C LEU A 397 0.54 17.46 1.40
N ARG A 398 -0.06 17.53 2.57
CA ARG A 398 0.12 16.55 3.64
C ARG A 398 -0.61 15.24 3.34
N VAL A 399 -1.93 15.27 3.11
CA VAL A 399 -2.73 14.05 2.96
C VAL A 399 -2.55 13.36 1.60
N ALA A 400 -1.98 14.04 0.61
CA ALA A 400 -1.54 13.46 -0.66
C ALA A 400 -0.07 12.98 -0.63
N MET A 401 0.58 12.99 0.53
CA MET A 401 1.92 12.44 0.79
C MET A 401 3.09 13.23 0.16
N ILE A 402 2.85 14.41 -0.42
CA ILE A 402 3.89 15.24 -1.04
C ILE A 402 4.87 15.75 0.04
N GLU A 403 4.36 16.22 1.18
CA GLU A 403 5.21 16.64 2.31
C GLU A 403 6.07 15.49 2.85
N GLY A 404 5.55 14.27 2.90
CA GLY A 404 6.29 13.09 3.33
C GLY A 404 7.50 12.80 2.42
N ILE A 405 7.35 12.95 1.11
CA ILE A 405 8.48 12.82 0.16
C ILE A 405 9.48 13.97 0.34
N ARG A 406 9.01 15.21 0.44
CA ARG A 406 9.88 16.39 0.68
C ARG A 406 10.67 16.20 1.98
N ARG A 407 10.02 15.74 3.04
CA ARG A 407 10.68 15.46 4.33
C ARG A 407 11.72 14.34 4.23
N ALA A 408 11.43 13.24 3.54
CA ALA A 408 12.37 12.15 3.31
C ALA A 408 13.63 12.64 2.59
N ASN A 409 13.45 13.42 1.52
CA ASN A 409 14.57 13.97 0.73
C ASN A 409 15.42 14.98 1.49
N ALA A 410 14.88 15.61 2.52
CA ALA A 410 15.62 16.55 3.39
C ALA A 410 16.46 15.85 4.50
N ILE A 411 16.30 14.53 4.68
CA ILE A 411 17.11 13.75 5.63
C ILE A 411 18.41 13.33 4.93
N THR A 412 19.51 13.69 5.52
CA THR A 412 20.88 13.40 5.08
C THR A 412 21.56 12.33 5.93
#